data_649710c0a30b971268deb074aafa729c
#
_entry.id   649710c0a30b971268deb074aafa729c
#
_cell.length_a   1.000
_cell.length_b   1.000
_cell.length_c   1.000
_cell.angle_alpha   90.00
_cell.angle_beta   90.00
_cell.angle_gamma   90.00
#
_symmetry.space_group_name_H-M   'P 1'
#
loop_
_entity.id
_entity.type
_entity.pdbx_description
1 polymer ?
#
loop_
_entity_poly.entity_id
_entity_poly.type
_entity_poly.pdbx_seq_one_letter_code
_entity_poly.pdbx_strand_id
1 'polypeptide(L)'
;MADRLAALLWDVDGTLAETELEGHRPAFNAAFADLALPWRWDRPTYLRLLAVSGGRERIAAWIAERDDRPADPELLDRLVARKRHHYGERVRSGELPLRPGVAALIREAAGAGVIQAIVTTSGRAAVQDLCDGVLGDLAAAFAFRVCGEDVVHKKPDGEAYRLARQQLAALDPNAARPGSLLVVEDSRNGLEAALAAGLPCLVTLSSLSRQEPLGAFAPARAVLAALAQEGAPVEVVRGPACPGPRVTLSYLQSLLPP
;
A
#
# COMPACT_ATOMS: atom_id res chain seq x y z
N MET A 1 -24.37 20.41 2.96
CA MET A 1 -24.47 19.00 3.39
C MET A 1 -23.04 18.50 3.46
N ALA A 2 -22.62 17.88 4.56
CA ALA A 2 -21.28 17.27 4.63
C ALA A 2 -21.15 16.26 3.49
N ASP A 3 -20.01 16.30 2.77
CA ASP A 3 -19.76 15.37 1.69
C ASP A 3 -19.73 13.95 2.27
N ARG A 4 -20.45 13.02 1.65
CA ARG A 4 -20.48 11.61 2.07
C ARG A 4 -19.26 10.89 1.52
N LEU A 5 -18.65 10.00 2.29
CA LEU A 5 -17.58 9.14 1.80
C LEU A 5 -18.11 8.31 0.60
N ALA A 6 -17.58 8.60 -0.58
CA ALA A 6 -17.96 7.98 -1.83
C ALA A 6 -16.85 7.10 -2.43
N ALA A 7 -15.59 7.28 -2.01
CA ALA A 7 -14.49 6.45 -2.49
C ALA A 7 -13.42 6.17 -1.42
N LEU A 8 -12.78 4.99 -1.54
CA LEU A 8 -11.59 4.59 -0.79
C LEU A 8 -10.47 4.23 -1.77
N LEU A 9 -9.30 4.84 -1.58
CA LEU A 9 -8.07 4.51 -2.31
C LEU A 9 -7.12 3.77 -1.38
N TRP A 10 -6.86 2.50 -1.69
CA TRP A 10 -6.09 1.61 -0.86
C TRP A 10 -4.67 1.43 -1.39
N ASP A 11 -3.68 1.65 -0.56
CA ASP A 11 -2.36 1.08 -0.79
C ASP A 11 -2.37 -0.44 -0.53
N VAL A 12 -1.29 -1.13 -0.89
CA VAL A 12 -1.20 -2.60 -0.83
C VAL A 12 -0.24 -3.05 0.28
N ASP A 13 1.04 -2.72 0.12
CA ASP A 13 2.14 -3.30 0.88
C ASP A 13 2.24 -2.67 2.27
N GLY A 14 1.86 -3.40 3.31
CA GLY A 14 1.74 -2.87 4.67
C GLY A 14 0.35 -2.29 4.98
N THR A 15 -0.51 -2.12 3.97
CA THR A 15 -1.89 -1.63 4.11
C THR A 15 -2.92 -2.75 4.02
N LEU A 16 -3.02 -3.43 2.88
CA LEU A 16 -3.91 -4.59 2.71
C LEU A 16 -3.32 -5.85 3.35
N ALA A 17 -2.02 -6.08 3.18
CA ALA A 17 -1.30 -7.25 3.71
C ALA A 17 0.14 -6.87 4.12
N GLU A 18 0.72 -7.60 5.06
CA GLU A 18 2.12 -7.42 5.52
C GLU A 18 3.10 -8.06 4.52
N THR A 19 3.18 -7.51 3.32
CA THR A 19 3.91 -8.10 2.19
C THR A 19 5.39 -7.77 2.16
N GLU A 20 5.86 -6.70 2.80
CA GLU A 20 7.24 -6.24 2.64
C GLU A 20 8.27 -7.21 3.25
N LEU A 21 8.16 -7.52 4.53
CA LEU A 21 9.14 -8.39 5.21
C LEU A 21 8.94 -9.86 4.91
N GLU A 22 7.69 -10.30 4.81
CA GLU A 22 7.36 -11.73 4.67
C GLU A 22 7.12 -12.14 3.21
N GLY A 23 6.85 -11.20 2.32
CA GLY A 23 6.64 -11.42 0.89
C GLY A 23 7.83 -10.96 0.05
N HIS A 24 8.01 -9.64 -0.03
CA HIS A 24 8.97 -9.04 -0.96
C HIS A 24 10.43 -9.33 -0.61
N ARG A 25 10.85 -9.13 0.64
CA ARG A 25 12.24 -9.37 1.04
C ARG A 25 12.71 -10.81 0.80
N PRO A 26 11.97 -11.86 1.19
CA PRO A 26 12.33 -13.23 0.85
C PRO A 26 12.39 -13.50 -0.65
N ALA A 27 11.48 -12.92 -1.43
CA ALA A 27 11.48 -13.07 -2.89
C ALA A 27 12.69 -12.43 -3.56
N PHE A 28 13.19 -11.28 -3.06
CA PHE A 28 14.46 -10.71 -3.52
C PHE A 28 15.63 -11.66 -3.23
N ASN A 29 15.72 -12.18 -2.01
CA ASN A 29 16.81 -13.08 -1.61
C ASN A 29 16.80 -14.39 -2.41
N ALA A 30 15.62 -14.92 -2.73
CA ALA A 30 15.48 -16.08 -3.60
C ALA A 30 15.93 -15.76 -5.03
N ALA A 31 15.56 -14.60 -5.57
CA ALA A 31 16.02 -14.16 -6.89
C ALA A 31 17.55 -14.01 -6.97
N PHE A 32 18.19 -13.51 -5.91
CA PHE A 32 19.65 -13.44 -5.84
C PHE A 32 20.29 -14.84 -5.85
N ALA A 33 19.73 -15.77 -5.09
CA ALA A 33 20.20 -17.16 -5.06
C ALA A 33 20.05 -17.87 -6.40
N ASP A 34 18.92 -17.69 -7.10
CA ASP A 34 18.67 -18.26 -8.42
C ASP A 34 19.71 -17.84 -9.46
N LEU A 35 20.24 -16.64 -9.34
CA LEU A 35 21.27 -16.12 -10.23
C LEU A 35 22.69 -16.32 -9.70
N ALA A 36 22.86 -17.17 -8.68
CA ALA A 36 24.13 -17.47 -8.03
C ALA A 36 24.88 -16.21 -7.55
N LEU A 37 24.13 -15.16 -7.16
CA LEU A 37 24.70 -13.93 -6.65
C LEU A 37 24.95 -14.07 -5.13
N PRO A 38 26.12 -13.66 -4.61
CA PRO A 38 26.43 -13.74 -3.17
C PRO A 38 25.73 -12.65 -2.38
N TRP A 39 24.50 -12.30 -2.75
CA TRP A 39 23.75 -11.19 -2.21
C TRP A 39 22.64 -11.66 -1.28
N ARG A 40 22.48 -10.96 -0.18
CA ARG A 40 21.38 -11.20 0.75
C ARG A 40 21.00 -9.90 1.43
N TRP A 41 19.74 -9.54 1.33
CA TRP A 41 19.15 -8.46 2.10
C TRP A 41 18.62 -9.00 3.43
N ASP A 42 19.34 -8.72 4.50
CA ASP A 42 18.85 -8.89 5.86
C ASP A 42 17.77 -7.84 6.18
N ARG A 43 17.17 -7.93 7.35
CA ARG A 43 16.12 -6.99 7.74
C ARG A 43 16.62 -5.54 7.79
N PRO A 44 17.74 -5.18 8.44
CA PRO A 44 18.25 -3.81 8.46
C PRO A 44 18.53 -3.25 7.07
N THR A 45 19.20 -4.01 6.20
CA THR A 45 19.46 -3.62 4.82
C THR A 45 18.17 -3.34 4.06
N TYR A 46 17.19 -4.25 4.17
CA TYR A 46 15.91 -4.11 3.49
C TYR A 46 15.14 -2.87 3.96
N LEU A 47 15.09 -2.63 5.28
CA LEU A 47 14.46 -1.44 5.86
C LEU A 47 15.04 -0.14 5.31
N ARG A 48 16.36 -0.04 5.23
CA ARG A 48 17.05 1.12 4.64
C ARG A 48 16.66 1.32 3.16
N LEU A 49 16.58 0.23 2.42
CA LEU A 49 16.27 0.25 0.99
C LEU A 49 14.80 0.58 0.68
N LEU A 50 13.89 0.50 1.66
CA LEU A 50 12.49 0.91 1.49
C LEU A 50 12.30 2.41 1.22
N ALA A 51 13.32 3.23 1.49
CA ALA A 51 13.34 4.64 1.07
C ALA A 51 13.24 4.79 -0.45
N VAL A 52 13.66 3.76 -1.22
CA VAL A 52 13.53 3.71 -2.69
C VAL A 52 12.25 2.97 -3.04
N SER A 53 11.27 3.69 -3.56
CA SER A 53 10.00 3.12 -4.03
C SER A 53 10.19 2.35 -5.33
N GLY A 54 9.53 1.17 -5.42
CA GLY A 54 9.62 0.28 -6.58
C GLY A 54 10.74 -0.76 -6.48
N GLY A 55 10.40 -2.02 -6.84
CA GLY A 55 11.32 -3.14 -6.68
C GLY A 55 12.53 -3.08 -7.61
N ARG A 56 12.33 -2.65 -8.87
CA ARG A 56 13.39 -2.49 -9.86
C ARG A 56 14.36 -1.38 -9.46
N GLU A 57 13.81 -0.24 -9.08
CA GLU A 57 14.54 0.95 -8.66
C GLU A 57 15.37 0.67 -7.40
N ARG A 58 14.81 -0.09 -6.48
CA ARG A 58 15.47 -0.53 -5.25
C ARG A 58 16.67 -1.43 -5.52
N ILE A 59 16.56 -2.40 -6.44
CA ILE A 59 17.70 -3.24 -6.87
C ILE A 59 18.77 -2.36 -7.53
N ALA A 60 18.37 -1.49 -8.45
CA ALA A 60 19.29 -0.62 -9.19
C ALA A 60 20.07 0.31 -8.26
N ALA A 61 19.38 0.96 -7.31
CA ALA A 61 20.00 1.84 -6.33
C ALA A 61 20.99 1.09 -5.42
N TRP A 62 20.61 -0.11 -4.96
CA TRP A 62 21.48 -0.92 -4.13
C TRP A 62 22.74 -1.40 -4.87
N ILE A 63 22.61 -1.81 -6.15
CA ILE A 63 23.77 -2.18 -6.97
C ILE A 63 24.68 -0.99 -7.20
N ALA A 64 24.13 0.18 -7.52
CA ALA A 64 24.89 1.39 -7.74
C ALA A 64 25.67 1.82 -6.48
N GLU A 65 25.04 1.75 -5.31
CA GLU A 65 25.69 2.03 -4.02
C GLU A 65 26.83 1.04 -3.70
N ARG A 66 26.60 -0.24 -3.98
CA ARG A 66 27.55 -1.31 -3.65
C ARG A 66 28.76 -1.37 -4.59
N ASP A 67 28.53 -1.22 -5.89
CA ASP A 67 29.51 -1.47 -6.95
C ASP A 67 30.10 -0.18 -7.54
N ASP A 68 29.65 0.98 -7.05
CA ASP A 68 30.00 2.32 -7.55
C ASP A 68 29.83 2.47 -9.07
N ARG A 69 28.80 1.82 -9.61
CA ARG A 69 28.43 1.83 -11.02
C ARG A 69 26.94 1.55 -11.23
N PRO A 70 26.35 2.02 -12.34
CA PRO A 70 24.97 1.65 -12.68
C PRO A 70 24.79 0.14 -12.81
N ALA A 71 23.61 -0.33 -12.43
CA ALA A 71 23.24 -1.72 -12.61
C ALA A 71 23.09 -2.05 -14.11
N ASP A 72 23.57 -3.24 -14.49
CA ASP A 72 23.36 -3.78 -15.83
C ASP A 72 21.84 -4.00 -16.07
N PRO A 73 21.27 -3.43 -17.14
CA PRO A 73 19.83 -3.55 -17.44
C PRO A 73 19.36 -5.00 -17.61
N GLU A 74 20.16 -5.87 -18.24
CA GLU A 74 19.82 -7.29 -18.43
C GLU A 74 19.79 -8.04 -17.12
N LEU A 75 20.76 -7.81 -16.24
CA LEU A 75 20.77 -8.37 -14.90
C LEU A 75 19.55 -7.90 -14.09
N LEU A 76 19.20 -6.61 -14.19
CA LEU A 76 18.01 -6.06 -13.53
C LEU A 76 16.72 -6.76 -14.01
N ASP A 77 16.56 -6.95 -15.32
CA ASP A 77 15.39 -7.60 -15.89
C ASP A 77 15.26 -9.05 -15.39
N ARG A 78 16.36 -9.78 -15.36
CA ARG A 78 16.42 -11.15 -14.84
C ARG A 78 16.07 -11.19 -13.34
N LEU A 79 16.61 -10.28 -12.54
CA LEU A 79 16.34 -10.20 -11.09
C LEU A 79 14.87 -9.87 -10.82
N VAL A 80 14.31 -8.92 -11.53
CA VAL A 80 12.89 -8.53 -11.42
C VAL A 80 11.98 -9.70 -11.77
N ALA A 81 12.29 -10.42 -12.87
CA ALA A 81 11.52 -11.59 -13.29
C ALA A 81 11.54 -12.72 -12.24
N ARG A 82 12.74 -13.06 -11.70
CA ARG A 82 12.88 -14.08 -10.66
C ARG A 82 12.21 -13.69 -9.36
N LYS A 83 12.41 -12.42 -8.91
CA LYS A 83 11.74 -11.90 -7.72
C LYS A 83 10.22 -11.98 -7.83
N ARG A 84 9.67 -11.63 -8.99
CA ARG A 84 8.24 -11.72 -9.26
C ARG A 84 7.73 -13.16 -9.15
N HIS A 85 8.44 -14.12 -9.71
CA HIS A 85 8.10 -15.55 -9.62
C HIS A 85 8.00 -15.99 -8.16
N HIS A 86 9.04 -15.77 -7.35
CA HIS A 86 9.06 -16.14 -5.94
C HIS A 86 8.02 -15.41 -5.10
N TYR A 87 7.73 -14.13 -5.40
CA TYR A 87 6.66 -13.41 -4.72
C TYR A 87 5.29 -14.04 -5.01
N GLY A 88 5.01 -14.35 -6.27
CA GLY A 88 3.77 -15.01 -6.65
C GLY A 88 3.59 -16.40 -6.01
N GLU A 89 4.66 -17.19 -5.85
CA GLU A 89 4.61 -18.46 -5.12
C GLU A 89 4.23 -18.25 -3.64
N ARG A 90 4.83 -17.27 -2.96
CA ARG A 90 4.53 -16.95 -1.57
C ARG A 90 3.10 -16.45 -1.37
N VAL A 91 2.60 -15.67 -2.30
CA VAL A 91 1.20 -15.23 -2.28
C VAL A 91 0.25 -16.43 -2.42
N ARG A 92 0.52 -17.34 -3.36
CA ARG A 92 -0.31 -18.54 -3.60
C ARG A 92 -0.23 -19.58 -2.49
N SER A 93 0.87 -19.60 -1.73
CA SER A 93 1.00 -20.51 -0.57
C SER A 93 0.11 -20.13 0.63
N GLY A 94 -0.52 -18.94 0.61
CA GLY A 94 -1.33 -18.43 1.72
C GLY A 94 -0.51 -17.89 2.90
N GLU A 95 0.80 -17.71 2.73
CA GLU A 95 1.69 -17.18 3.78
C GLU A 95 1.49 -15.69 4.07
N LEU A 96 0.73 -14.99 3.23
CA LEU A 96 0.52 -13.55 3.32
C LEU A 96 -0.96 -13.22 3.54
N PRO A 97 -1.48 -13.32 4.79
CA PRO A 97 -2.88 -13.00 5.06
C PRO A 97 -3.15 -11.50 4.96
N LEU A 98 -4.42 -11.16 4.72
CA LEU A 98 -4.90 -9.78 4.86
C LEU A 98 -4.69 -9.30 6.31
N ARG A 99 -4.39 -8.03 6.45
CA ARG A 99 -4.28 -7.41 7.78
C ARG A 99 -5.63 -7.38 8.50
N PRO A 100 -5.62 -7.41 9.84
CA PRO A 100 -6.84 -7.37 10.64
C PRO A 100 -7.76 -6.20 10.27
N GLY A 101 -9.04 -6.48 10.04
CA GLY A 101 -10.06 -5.49 9.70
C GLY A 101 -10.20 -5.17 8.22
N VAL A 102 -9.20 -5.43 7.38
CA VAL A 102 -9.21 -5.10 5.94
C VAL A 102 -10.40 -5.75 5.23
N ALA A 103 -10.56 -7.07 5.35
CA ALA A 103 -11.65 -7.78 4.67
C ALA A 103 -13.05 -7.29 5.09
N ALA A 104 -13.22 -6.98 6.38
CA ALA A 104 -14.49 -6.47 6.91
C ALA A 104 -14.80 -5.08 6.34
N LEU A 105 -13.80 -4.19 6.30
CA LEU A 105 -13.97 -2.83 5.81
C LEU A 105 -14.22 -2.79 4.30
N ILE A 106 -13.53 -3.63 3.51
CA ILE A 106 -13.78 -3.77 2.06
C ILE A 106 -15.22 -4.20 1.80
N ARG A 107 -15.74 -5.22 2.53
CA ARG A 107 -17.12 -5.68 2.38
C ARG A 107 -18.14 -4.61 2.78
N GLU A 108 -17.92 -3.92 3.89
CA GLU A 108 -18.79 -2.84 4.37
C GLU A 108 -18.85 -1.71 3.34
N ALA A 109 -17.69 -1.31 2.79
CA ALA A 109 -17.60 -0.27 1.76
C ALA A 109 -18.33 -0.68 0.46
N ALA A 110 -18.13 -1.91 -0.01
CA ALA A 110 -18.81 -2.44 -1.19
C ALA A 110 -20.33 -2.49 -0.99
N GLY A 111 -20.78 -2.99 0.18
CA GLY A 111 -22.21 -3.05 0.51
C GLY A 111 -22.89 -1.69 0.63
N ALA A 112 -22.13 -0.64 0.93
CA ALA A 112 -22.61 0.75 0.99
C ALA A 112 -22.49 1.50 -0.34
N GLY A 113 -21.98 0.87 -1.41
CA GLY A 113 -21.78 1.50 -2.71
C GLY A 113 -20.60 2.47 -2.76
N VAL A 114 -19.65 2.38 -1.83
CA VAL A 114 -18.42 3.17 -1.85
C VAL A 114 -17.48 2.59 -2.90
N ILE A 115 -17.04 3.42 -3.86
CA ILE A 115 -16.11 3.00 -4.90
C ILE A 115 -14.74 2.75 -4.27
N GLN A 116 -14.14 1.60 -4.57
CA GLN A 116 -12.83 1.25 -4.05
C GLN A 116 -11.83 1.07 -5.19
N ALA A 117 -10.59 1.52 -4.98
CA ALA A 117 -9.51 1.29 -5.93
C ALA A 117 -8.19 1.02 -5.21
N ILE A 118 -7.32 0.25 -5.85
CA ILE A 118 -5.95 0.00 -5.40
C ILE A 118 -5.03 1.06 -6.03
N VAL A 119 -4.14 1.67 -5.20
CA VAL A 119 -3.14 2.66 -5.64
C VAL A 119 -1.81 2.34 -4.99
N THR A 120 -0.91 1.72 -5.73
CA THR A 120 0.36 1.18 -5.19
C THR A 120 1.56 1.47 -6.08
N THR A 121 2.76 1.41 -5.52
CA THR A 121 4.03 1.41 -6.28
C THR A 121 4.46 0.01 -6.71
N SER A 122 3.77 -1.02 -6.25
CA SER A 122 4.01 -2.41 -6.65
C SER A 122 3.60 -2.64 -8.10
N GLY A 123 4.32 -3.56 -8.78
CA GLY A 123 4.05 -3.90 -10.17
C GLY A 123 2.72 -4.62 -10.34
N ARG A 124 2.06 -4.37 -11.48
CA ARG A 124 0.74 -4.89 -11.85
C ARG A 124 0.60 -6.40 -11.63
N ALA A 125 1.65 -7.14 -11.94
CA ALA A 125 1.63 -8.58 -11.76
C ALA A 125 1.66 -9.01 -10.29
N ALA A 126 2.40 -8.31 -9.43
CA ALA A 126 2.39 -8.60 -8.00
C ALA A 126 1.01 -8.28 -7.37
N VAL A 127 0.38 -7.21 -7.85
CA VAL A 127 -0.99 -6.85 -7.47
C VAL A 127 -1.99 -7.91 -7.95
N GLN A 128 -1.80 -8.45 -9.17
CA GLN A 128 -2.66 -9.51 -9.67
C GLN A 128 -2.50 -10.80 -8.84
N ASP A 129 -1.26 -11.22 -8.54
CA ASP A 129 -1.01 -12.37 -7.66
C ASP A 129 -1.70 -12.19 -6.29
N LEU A 130 -1.62 -10.99 -5.70
CA LEU A 130 -2.29 -10.67 -4.43
C LEU A 130 -3.82 -10.75 -4.56
N CYS A 131 -4.37 -10.25 -5.66
CA CYS A 131 -5.82 -10.33 -5.90
C CYS A 131 -6.29 -11.78 -6.00
N ASP A 132 -5.53 -12.63 -6.69
CA ASP A 132 -5.88 -14.03 -6.91
C ASP A 132 -5.66 -14.89 -5.66
N GLY A 133 -4.56 -14.66 -4.93
CA GLY A 133 -4.15 -15.52 -3.82
C GLY A 133 -4.60 -15.04 -2.43
N VAL A 134 -4.77 -13.74 -2.23
CA VAL A 134 -5.04 -13.16 -0.89
C VAL A 134 -6.42 -12.49 -0.81
N LEU A 135 -6.76 -11.67 -1.79
CA LEU A 135 -8.07 -10.99 -1.81
C LEU A 135 -9.21 -11.95 -2.23
N GLY A 136 -8.94 -12.89 -3.16
CA GLY A 136 -9.97 -13.78 -3.67
C GLY A 136 -11.21 -13.01 -4.15
N ASP A 137 -12.39 -13.38 -3.65
CA ASP A 137 -13.66 -12.72 -4.02
C ASP A 137 -13.69 -11.23 -3.70
N LEU A 138 -12.90 -10.77 -2.72
CA LEU A 138 -12.82 -9.34 -2.38
C LEU A 138 -12.19 -8.50 -3.51
N ALA A 139 -11.42 -9.11 -4.41
CA ALA A 139 -10.82 -8.40 -5.54
C ALA A 139 -11.86 -7.74 -6.45
N ALA A 140 -13.06 -8.30 -6.53
CA ALA A 140 -14.20 -7.75 -7.29
C ALA A 140 -14.75 -6.43 -6.71
N ALA A 141 -14.42 -6.09 -5.47
CA ALA A 141 -14.81 -4.84 -4.83
C ALA A 141 -14.01 -3.62 -5.34
N PHE A 142 -12.90 -3.85 -6.06
CA PHE A 142 -12.04 -2.78 -6.56
C PHE A 142 -12.39 -2.47 -8.02
N ALA A 143 -12.88 -1.25 -8.27
CA ALA A 143 -13.30 -0.80 -9.59
C ALA A 143 -12.13 -0.68 -10.59
N PHE A 144 -10.92 -0.32 -10.08
CA PHE A 144 -9.70 -0.22 -10.89
C PHE A 144 -8.44 -0.32 -10.01
N ARG A 145 -7.28 -0.35 -10.66
CA ARG A 145 -5.97 -0.42 -10.01
C ARG A 145 -5.00 0.52 -10.71
N VAL A 146 -4.28 1.33 -9.92
CA VAL A 146 -3.11 2.12 -10.34
C VAL A 146 -1.89 1.45 -9.75
N CYS A 147 -1.02 0.93 -10.63
CA CYS A 147 0.18 0.18 -10.28
C CYS A 147 1.45 0.97 -10.62
N GLY A 148 2.59 0.47 -10.21
CA GLY A 148 3.87 1.15 -10.41
C GLY A 148 4.26 1.41 -11.87
N GLU A 149 3.70 0.67 -12.84
CA GLU A 149 3.91 0.88 -14.28
C GLU A 149 3.01 1.96 -14.89
N ASP A 150 1.98 2.41 -14.18
CA ASP A 150 1.01 3.39 -14.68
C ASP A 150 1.50 4.84 -14.48
N VAL A 151 2.60 5.03 -13.76
CA VAL A 151 3.14 6.34 -13.40
C VAL A 151 4.63 6.44 -13.68
N VAL A 152 5.08 7.64 -13.96
CA VAL A 152 6.50 7.95 -14.13
C VAL A 152 7.14 8.18 -12.75
N HIS A 153 6.48 8.93 -11.90
CA HIS A 153 6.97 9.27 -10.56
C HIS A 153 6.18 8.50 -9.50
N LYS A 154 6.89 7.60 -8.81
CA LYS A 154 6.32 6.79 -7.73
C LYS A 154 6.21 7.60 -6.44
N LYS A 155 5.42 7.10 -5.46
CA LYS A 155 5.35 7.68 -4.11
C LYS A 155 6.79 7.94 -3.58
N PRO A 156 7.06 9.10 -3.02
CA PRO A 156 6.14 10.08 -2.44
C PRO A 156 5.54 11.10 -3.42
N ASP A 157 5.79 11.03 -4.74
CA ASP A 157 5.07 11.87 -5.69
C ASP A 157 3.57 11.52 -5.71
N GLY A 158 2.72 12.55 -5.87
CA GLY A 158 1.28 12.39 -5.88
C GLY A 158 0.69 11.87 -7.20
N GLU A 159 1.52 11.53 -8.21
CA GLU A 159 1.08 11.16 -9.56
C GLU A 159 0.08 9.99 -9.54
N ALA A 160 0.37 8.92 -8.77
CA ALA A 160 -0.51 7.76 -8.68
C ALA A 160 -1.90 8.11 -8.13
N TYR A 161 -1.95 8.96 -7.10
CA TYR A 161 -3.21 9.39 -6.51
C TYR A 161 -3.95 10.41 -7.40
N ARG A 162 -3.24 11.28 -8.12
CA ARG A 162 -3.85 12.16 -9.14
C ARG A 162 -4.47 11.34 -10.27
N LEU A 163 -3.78 10.31 -10.77
CA LEU A 163 -4.29 9.39 -11.78
C LEU A 163 -5.51 8.63 -11.28
N ALA A 164 -5.47 8.10 -10.05
CA ALA A 164 -6.62 7.42 -9.45
C ALA A 164 -7.83 8.36 -9.34
N ARG A 165 -7.63 9.62 -8.96
CA ARG A 165 -8.70 10.62 -8.91
C ARG A 165 -9.29 10.93 -10.28
N GLN A 166 -8.47 10.94 -11.34
CA GLN A 166 -8.97 11.09 -12.71
C GLN A 166 -9.85 9.90 -13.13
N GLN A 167 -9.43 8.67 -12.80
CA GLN A 167 -10.23 7.47 -13.09
C GLN A 167 -11.53 7.45 -12.27
N LEU A 168 -11.49 7.87 -11.01
CA LEU A 168 -12.71 8.05 -10.20
C LEU A 168 -13.65 9.07 -10.82
N ALA A 169 -13.15 10.20 -11.30
CA ALA A 169 -13.98 11.23 -11.92
C ALA A 169 -14.69 10.75 -13.20
N ALA A 170 -14.11 9.79 -13.90
CA ALA A 170 -14.73 9.15 -15.05
C ALA A 170 -15.86 8.18 -14.67
N LEU A 171 -15.80 7.59 -13.46
CA LEU A 171 -16.83 6.71 -12.92
C LEU A 171 -17.94 7.50 -12.22
N ASP A 172 -17.54 8.39 -11.31
CA ASP A 172 -18.41 9.31 -10.57
C ASP A 172 -17.66 10.60 -10.22
N PRO A 173 -17.99 11.74 -10.86
CA PRO A 173 -17.36 13.03 -10.56
C PRO A 173 -17.46 13.46 -9.08
N ASN A 174 -18.51 13.02 -8.37
CA ASN A 174 -18.67 13.36 -6.95
C ASN A 174 -17.70 12.56 -6.08
N ALA A 175 -17.43 11.30 -6.41
CA ALA A 175 -16.47 10.45 -5.71
C ALA A 175 -15.02 10.96 -5.83
N ALA A 176 -14.72 11.74 -6.85
CA ALA A 176 -13.38 12.31 -7.08
C ALA A 176 -13.09 13.60 -6.28
N ARG A 177 -14.06 14.13 -5.52
CA ARG A 177 -13.86 15.33 -4.69
C ARG A 177 -13.03 14.98 -3.46
N PRO A 178 -12.06 15.82 -3.05
CA PRO A 178 -11.25 15.57 -1.84
C PRO A 178 -12.08 15.39 -0.57
N GLY A 179 -13.27 16.02 -0.49
CA GLY A 179 -14.21 15.86 0.64
C GLY A 179 -15.00 14.57 0.65
N SER A 180 -14.98 13.79 -0.45
CA SER A 180 -15.77 12.57 -0.63
C SER A 180 -14.91 11.30 -0.75
N LEU A 181 -13.60 11.39 -0.68
CA LEU A 181 -12.70 10.25 -0.76
C LEU A 181 -11.66 10.25 0.37
N LEU A 182 -11.19 9.07 0.72
CA LEU A 182 -10.14 8.88 1.72
C LEU A 182 -9.10 7.89 1.19
N VAL A 183 -7.83 8.22 1.39
CA VAL A 183 -6.70 7.31 1.16
C VAL A 183 -6.46 6.49 2.41
N VAL A 184 -6.20 5.19 2.25
CA VAL A 184 -5.77 4.29 3.33
C VAL A 184 -4.35 3.82 3.00
N GLU A 185 -3.42 4.16 3.89
CA GLU A 185 -1.99 3.97 3.74
C GLU A 185 -1.37 3.43 5.03
N ASP A 186 -0.10 2.99 4.94
CA ASP A 186 0.68 2.60 6.11
C ASP A 186 1.98 3.39 6.25
N SER A 187 2.48 3.96 5.16
CA SER A 187 3.84 4.48 5.04
C SER A 187 3.91 5.99 4.96
N ARG A 188 5.08 6.54 5.32
CA ARG A 188 5.38 7.96 5.14
C ARG A 188 5.33 8.37 3.66
N ASN A 189 5.95 7.58 2.77
CA ASN A 189 5.96 7.87 1.33
C ASN A 189 4.53 7.92 0.77
N GLY A 190 3.67 7.02 1.21
CA GLY A 190 2.28 7.00 0.80
C GLY A 190 1.45 8.16 1.34
N LEU A 191 1.64 8.51 2.61
CA LEU A 191 1.02 9.71 3.19
C LEU A 191 1.44 10.97 2.42
N GLU A 192 2.74 11.17 2.20
CA GLU A 192 3.27 12.32 1.45
C GLU A 192 2.69 12.38 0.04
N ALA A 193 2.56 11.23 -0.65
CA ALA A 193 1.94 11.14 -1.98
C ALA A 193 0.46 11.53 -1.97
N ALA A 194 -0.31 11.07 -0.97
CA ALA A 194 -1.71 11.45 -0.82
C ALA A 194 -1.87 12.95 -0.60
N LEU A 195 -1.05 13.54 0.27
CA LEU A 195 -1.04 14.98 0.55
C LEU A 195 -0.62 15.79 -0.68
N ALA A 196 0.39 15.34 -1.44
CA ALA A 196 0.82 15.97 -2.68
C ALA A 196 -0.27 15.95 -3.78
N ALA A 197 -1.22 15.02 -3.69
CA ALA A 197 -2.41 14.97 -4.52
C ALA A 197 -3.61 15.76 -3.93
N GLY A 198 -3.45 16.39 -2.75
CA GLY A 198 -4.49 17.14 -2.05
C GLY A 198 -5.57 16.26 -1.44
N LEU A 199 -5.23 15.02 -1.04
CA LEU A 199 -6.19 14.03 -0.56
C LEU A 199 -6.05 13.77 0.95
N PRO A 200 -7.17 13.61 1.69
CA PRO A 200 -7.14 13.17 3.08
C PRO A 200 -6.65 11.72 3.16
N CYS A 201 -5.85 11.44 4.19
CA CYS A 201 -5.25 10.12 4.37
C CYS A 201 -5.42 9.62 5.81
N LEU A 202 -5.86 8.37 5.93
CA LEU A 202 -5.77 7.55 7.14
C LEU A 202 -4.52 6.70 7.04
N VAL A 203 -3.70 6.68 8.09
CA VAL A 203 -2.54 5.78 8.20
C VAL A 203 -2.88 4.62 9.16
N THR A 204 -2.68 3.39 8.70
CA THR A 204 -2.75 2.18 9.53
C THR A 204 -1.36 1.57 9.65
N LEU A 205 -0.71 1.74 10.80
CA LEU A 205 0.70 1.39 10.99
C LEU A 205 0.97 -0.10 10.69
N SER A 206 1.85 -0.37 9.75
CA SER A 206 2.39 -1.71 9.48
C SER A 206 3.47 -2.09 10.51
N SER A 207 3.95 -3.33 10.42
CA SER A 207 5.10 -3.80 11.21
C SER A 207 6.37 -2.96 11.00
N LEU A 208 6.44 -2.24 9.89
CA LEU A 208 7.55 -1.37 9.50
C LEU A 208 7.35 0.06 10.01
N SER A 209 6.24 0.67 9.66
CA SER A 209 5.97 2.06 9.97
C SER A 209 5.75 2.35 11.47
N ARG A 210 5.47 1.31 12.27
CA ARG A 210 5.51 1.41 13.75
C ARG A 210 6.88 1.79 14.32
N GLN A 211 7.94 1.63 13.55
CA GLN A 211 9.30 1.94 13.96
C GLN A 211 9.69 3.38 13.57
N GLU A 212 8.88 4.05 12.76
CA GLU A 212 9.11 5.44 12.37
C GLU A 212 8.69 6.41 13.47
N PRO A 213 9.31 7.58 13.55
CA PRO A 213 8.87 8.65 14.46
C PRO A 213 7.42 9.03 14.15
N LEU A 214 6.54 9.05 15.15
CA LEU A 214 5.13 9.41 14.99
C LEU A 214 4.91 10.79 14.37
N GLY A 215 5.86 11.70 14.53
CA GLY A 215 5.86 13.01 13.89
C GLY A 215 5.83 12.94 12.36
N ALA A 216 6.34 11.85 11.74
CA ALA A 216 6.28 11.65 10.30
C ALA A 216 4.84 11.52 9.77
N PHE A 217 3.92 11.08 10.62
CA PHE A 217 2.51 10.90 10.29
C PHE A 217 1.61 12.05 10.78
N ALA A 218 2.20 13.15 11.27
CA ALA A 218 1.44 14.27 11.81
C ALA A 218 0.37 14.85 10.87
N PRO A 219 0.56 14.92 9.54
CA PRO A 219 -0.47 15.45 8.62
C PRO A 219 -1.63 14.48 8.33
N ALA A 220 -1.56 13.21 8.74
CA ALA A 220 -2.65 12.25 8.52
C ALA A 220 -3.92 12.66 9.29
N ARG A 221 -5.10 12.33 8.76
CA ARG A 221 -6.40 12.56 9.42
C ARG A 221 -6.55 11.73 10.69
N ALA A 222 -6.03 10.50 10.65
CA ALA A 222 -5.83 9.65 11.83
C ALA A 222 -4.66 8.69 11.58
N VAL A 223 -4.04 8.22 12.67
CA VAL A 223 -3.01 7.17 12.67
C VAL A 223 -3.50 6.08 13.62
N LEU A 224 -3.70 4.88 13.09
CA LEU A 224 -4.21 3.72 13.81
C LEU A 224 -3.15 2.63 13.90
N ALA A 225 -3.15 1.88 14.99
CA ALA A 225 -2.29 0.70 15.12
C ALA A 225 -2.71 -0.43 14.15
N ALA A 226 -4.01 -0.59 13.90
CA ALA A 226 -4.59 -1.53 12.94
C ALA A 226 -6.02 -1.10 12.59
N LEU A 227 -6.64 -1.73 11.57
CA LEU A 227 -8.05 -1.47 11.22
C LEU A 227 -9.03 -2.31 12.07
N ALA A 228 -8.53 -3.30 12.80
CA ALA A 228 -9.30 -4.01 13.82
C ALA A 228 -8.38 -4.49 14.94
N GLN A 229 -8.96 -4.64 16.12
CA GLN A 229 -8.30 -5.18 17.32
C GLN A 229 -9.25 -6.16 18.01
N GLU A 230 -8.77 -7.35 18.33
CA GLU A 230 -9.57 -8.35 19.02
C GLU A 230 -9.78 -7.97 20.50
N GLY A 231 -11.03 -8.04 20.95
CA GLY A 231 -11.38 -7.84 22.35
C GLY A 231 -11.26 -6.43 22.92
N ALA A 232 -10.86 -5.43 22.11
CA ALA A 232 -10.68 -4.06 22.55
C ALA A 232 -11.03 -3.06 21.42
N PRO A 233 -11.31 -1.79 21.74
CA PRO A 233 -11.38 -0.73 20.73
C PRO A 233 -10.06 -0.61 19.92
N VAL A 234 -10.18 -0.19 18.66
CA VAL A 234 -9.00 0.08 17.83
C VAL A 234 -8.13 1.12 18.50
N GLU A 235 -6.84 0.81 18.64
CA GLU A 235 -5.86 1.74 19.17
C GLU A 235 -5.64 2.88 18.17
N VAL A 236 -6.04 4.08 18.60
CA VAL A 236 -5.79 5.34 17.85
C VAL A 236 -4.54 6.00 18.40
N VAL A 237 -3.47 5.96 17.61
CA VAL A 237 -2.20 6.59 17.96
C VAL A 237 -2.31 8.12 17.85
N ARG A 238 -3.10 8.59 16.87
CA ARG A 238 -3.36 10.01 16.64
C ARG A 238 -4.69 10.19 15.90
N GLY A 239 -5.46 11.21 16.26
CA GLY A 239 -6.73 11.56 15.63
C GLY A 239 -7.96 11.28 16.51
N PRO A 240 -9.17 11.33 15.94
CA PRO A 240 -10.40 11.04 16.67
C PRO A 240 -10.44 9.58 17.16
N ALA A 241 -11.02 9.35 18.33
CA ALA A 241 -11.18 8.00 18.88
C ALA A 241 -12.04 7.12 17.95
N CYS A 242 -11.62 5.87 17.75
CA CYS A 242 -12.41 4.86 17.07
C CYS A 242 -13.25 4.10 18.13
N PRO A 243 -14.59 4.16 18.10
CA PRO A 243 -15.40 3.72 19.22
C PRO A 243 -15.56 2.20 19.36
N GLY A 244 -15.08 1.42 18.41
CA GLY A 244 -15.29 -0.02 18.37
C GLY A 244 -14.02 -0.84 18.12
N PRO A 245 -14.15 -2.17 18.11
CA PRO A 245 -13.02 -3.09 17.89
C PRO A 245 -12.57 -3.14 16.42
N ARG A 246 -13.23 -2.41 15.53
CA ARG A 246 -12.89 -2.29 14.12
C ARG A 246 -13.22 -0.91 13.57
N VAL A 247 -12.48 -0.50 12.58
CA VAL A 247 -12.80 0.67 11.76
C VAL A 247 -14.06 0.39 10.94
N THR A 248 -14.97 1.36 10.89
CA THR A 248 -16.24 1.32 10.14
C THR A 248 -16.30 2.48 9.16
N LEU A 249 -17.21 2.43 8.20
CA LEU A 249 -17.46 3.56 7.29
C LEU A 249 -17.86 4.82 8.04
N SER A 250 -18.63 4.71 9.13
CA SER A 250 -19.00 5.85 9.96
C SER A 250 -17.78 6.54 10.56
N TYR A 251 -16.80 5.77 11.03
CA TYR A 251 -15.53 6.33 11.50
C TYR A 251 -14.75 7.01 10.36
N LEU A 252 -14.62 6.36 9.19
CA LEU A 252 -13.95 6.95 8.04
C LEU A 252 -14.63 8.24 7.57
N GLN A 253 -15.97 8.28 7.58
CA GLN A 253 -16.75 9.47 7.27
C GLN A 253 -16.39 10.65 8.18
N SER A 254 -16.14 10.40 9.47
CA SER A 254 -15.74 11.43 10.43
C SER A 254 -14.35 12.01 10.19
N LEU A 255 -13.51 11.34 9.40
CA LEU A 255 -12.16 11.79 9.05
C LEU A 255 -12.13 12.72 7.82
N LEU A 256 -13.22 12.82 7.07
CA LEU A 256 -13.30 13.72 5.92
C LEU A 256 -13.24 15.20 6.38
N PRO A 257 -12.72 16.08 5.53
CA PRO A 257 -12.81 17.51 5.79
C PRO A 257 -14.29 17.94 5.85
N PRO A 258 -14.61 18.96 6.68
CA PRO A 258 -15.97 19.49 6.81
C PRO A 258 -16.47 20.16 5.53
#